data_f7dea465c05cdbca70c4d36a0b197afe
#
_entry.id   f7dea465c05cdbca70c4d36a0b197afe
#
_cell.length_a   1.000
_cell.length_b   1.000
_cell.length_c   1.000
_cell.angle_alpha   90.00
_cell.angle_beta   90.00
_cell.angle_gamma   90.00
#
_symmetry.space_group_name_H-M   'P 1'
#
loop_
_entity.id
_entity.type
_entity.pdbx_description
1 polymer ?
#
loop_
_entity_poly.entity_id
_entity_poly.type
_entity_poly.pdbx_seq_one_letter_code
_entity_poly.pdbx_strand_id
1 'polypeptide(L)'
;MTKYNITEKKEKEAHYRTLVNPKLMDEMKERILDIIVMQKKYKDKDYSARKLAEDLGTNTRYISAVVNVRFHMNYTSFVNKFRIEEAMTILVDRRYQDLRIEEVSDMVGFANRQSFYASFYKLMNMTPRDYRLQFLNLHPGEKVKRTKKKKSEKDKSEE
;
A
#
# COMPACT_ATOMS: atom_id res chain seq x y z
N MET A 1 45.27 -14.18 6.50
CA MET A 1 44.20 -13.19 6.32
C MET A 1 44.01 -12.97 4.83
N THR A 2 42.97 -13.52 4.30
CA THR A 2 42.69 -13.61 2.87
C THR A 2 42.23 -12.24 2.31
N LYS A 3 42.71 -11.87 1.12
CA LYS A 3 42.34 -10.64 0.36
C LYS A 3 40.83 -10.37 0.22
N TYR A 4 40.01 -11.36 0.42
CA TYR A 4 38.54 -11.31 0.37
C TYR A 4 37.90 -10.45 1.47
N ASN A 5 38.51 -10.36 2.65
CA ASN A 5 37.92 -9.62 3.77
C ASN A 5 38.06 -8.09 3.67
N ILE A 6 39.01 -7.60 2.86
CA ILE A 6 39.30 -6.16 2.77
C ILE A 6 38.39 -5.47 1.76
N THR A 7 38.05 -6.13 0.65
CA THR A 7 37.13 -5.61 -0.37
C THR A 7 35.70 -5.58 0.12
N GLU A 8 35.21 -6.68 0.73
CA GLU A 8 33.85 -6.69 1.34
C GLU A 8 33.69 -5.68 2.48
N LYS A 9 34.72 -5.48 3.28
CA LYS A 9 34.69 -4.50 4.37
C LYS A 9 34.69 -3.07 3.83
N LYS A 10 35.45 -2.77 2.78
CA LYS A 10 35.44 -1.47 2.11
C LYS A 10 34.12 -1.17 1.38
N GLU A 11 33.54 -2.17 0.72
CA GLU A 11 32.23 -2.04 0.08
C GLU A 11 31.12 -1.84 1.11
N LYS A 12 31.15 -2.57 2.24
CA LYS A 12 30.22 -2.37 3.36
C LYS A 12 30.38 -1.00 4.02
N GLU A 13 31.62 -0.52 4.20
CA GLU A 13 31.88 0.82 4.76
C GLU A 13 31.49 1.96 3.78
N ALA A 14 31.78 1.82 2.49
CA ALA A 14 31.35 2.78 1.47
C ALA A 14 29.82 2.83 1.38
N HIS A 15 29.16 1.67 1.44
CA HIS A 15 27.71 1.55 1.44
C HIS A 15 27.09 2.13 2.72
N TYR A 16 27.72 1.90 3.86
CA TYR A 16 27.31 2.47 5.14
C TYR A 16 27.45 4.00 5.19
N ARG A 17 28.52 4.55 4.61
CA ARG A 17 28.72 6.01 4.50
C ARG A 17 27.65 6.68 3.63
N THR A 18 27.22 6.03 2.56
CA THR A 18 26.10 6.51 1.73
C THR A 18 24.77 6.44 2.48
N LEU A 19 24.58 5.41 3.31
CA LEU A 19 23.39 5.25 4.15
C LEU A 19 23.34 6.24 5.34
N VAL A 20 24.48 6.79 5.75
CA VAL A 20 24.61 7.68 6.92
C VAL A 20 24.57 9.16 6.53
N ASN A 21 24.51 9.51 5.24
CA ASN A 21 24.37 10.92 4.85
C ASN A 21 22.90 11.37 5.00
N PRO A 22 22.57 12.15 6.06
CA PRO A 22 21.19 12.55 6.35
C PRO A 22 20.55 13.35 5.21
N LYS A 23 21.33 14.20 4.53
CA LYS A 23 20.82 15.03 3.44
C LYS A 23 20.40 14.19 2.24
N LEU A 24 21.20 13.20 1.84
CA LEU A 24 20.86 12.28 0.73
C LEU A 24 19.65 11.40 1.10
N MET A 25 19.52 11.00 2.36
CA MET A 25 18.36 10.27 2.83
C MET A 25 17.09 11.13 2.80
N ASP A 26 17.17 12.41 3.15
CA ASP A 26 16.03 13.32 3.09
C ASP A 26 15.59 13.58 1.65
N GLU A 27 16.54 13.81 0.74
CA GLU A 27 16.25 13.95 -0.69
C GLU A 27 15.59 12.68 -1.24
N MET A 28 16.09 11.50 -0.90
CA MET A 28 15.51 10.23 -1.33
C MET A 28 14.13 10.00 -0.71
N LYS A 29 13.92 10.35 0.55
CA LYS A 29 12.62 10.31 1.23
C LYS A 29 11.57 11.12 0.44
N GLU A 30 11.88 12.36 0.05
CA GLU A 30 10.95 13.20 -0.70
C GLU A 30 10.62 12.60 -2.08
N ARG A 31 11.62 12.03 -2.77
CA ARG A 31 11.40 11.34 -4.05
C ARG A 31 10.55 10.08 -3.90
N ILE A 32 10.72 9.32 -2.82
CA ILE A 32 9.88 8.16 -2.50
C ILE A 32 8.44 8.60 -2.24
N LEU A 33 8.24 9.65 -1.46
CA LEU A 33 6.91 10.21 -1.17
C LEU A 33 6.22 10.70 -2.44
N ASP A 34 6.94 11.37 -3.32
CA ASP A 34 6.38 11.82 -4.60
C ASP A 34 5.84 10.65 -5.42
N ILE A 35 6.63 9.61 -5.62
CA ILE A 35 6.22 8.46 -6.43
C ILE A 35 5.12 7.65 -5.72
N ILE A 36 5.33 7.28 -4.48
CA ILE A 36 4.39 6.40 -3.78
C ILE A 36 3.08 7.12 -3.47
N VAL A 37 3.14 8.34 -2.94
CA VAL A 37 1.97 9.04 -2.41
C VAL A 37 1.34 9.98 -3.43
N MET A 38 2.13 10.92 -4.00
CA MET A 38 1.58 11.93 -4.92
C MET A 38 1.14 11.31 -6.25
N GLN A 39 1.93 10.40 -6.81
CA GLN A 39 1.57 9.67 -8.03
C GLN A 39 0.69 8.44 -7.73
N LYS A 40 0.37 8.17 -6.47
CA LYS A 40 -0.48 7.07 -6.01
C LYS A 40 -0.04 5.67 -6.46
N LYS A 41 1.27 5.46 -6.59
CA LYS A 41 1.82 4.15 -6.97
C LYS A 41 1.53 3.06 -5.93
N TYR A 42 1.16 3.42 -4.71
CA TYR A 42 0.68 2.45 -3.73
C TYR A 42 -0.56 1.67 -4.19
N LYS A 43 -1.37 2.20 -5.12
CA LYS A 43 -2.55 1.50 -5.68
C LYS A 43 -2.19 0.40 -6.67
N ASP A 44 -1.01 0.46 -7.26
CA ASP A 44 -0.53 -0.58 -8.16
C ASP A 44 -0.08 -1.80 -7.35
N LYS A 45 -0.76 -2.94 -7.54
CA LYS A 45 -0.45 -4.20 -6.85
C LYS A 45 0.96 -4.70 -7.16
N ASP A 46 1.45 -4.41 -8.35
CA ASP A 46 2.72 -4.89 -8.88
C ASP A 46 3.87 -3.91 -8.67
N TYR A 47 3.60 -2.74 -8.08
CA TYR A 47 4.63 -1.74 -7.82
C TYR A 47 5.45 -2.10 -6.58
N SER A 48 6.56 -2.79 -6.81
CA SER A 48 7.44 -3.31 -5.77
C SER A 48 8.55 -2.32 -5.40
N ALA A 49 9.24 -2.59 -4.28
CA ALA A 49 10.46 -1.86 -3.91
C ALA A 49 11.55 -1.93 -5.00
N ARG A 50 11.57 -3.00 -5.79
CA ARG A 50 12.48 -3.14 -6.93
C ARG A 50 12.14 -2.15 -8.03
N LYS A 51 10.88 -2.03 -8.43
CA LYS A 51 10.44 -1.04 -9.40
C LYS A 51 10.71 0.39 -8.93
N LEU A 52 10.44 0.69 -7.67
CA LEU A 52 10.76 1.99 -7.09
C LEU A 52 12.26 2.28 -7.14
N ALA A 53 13.10 1.29 -6.83
CA ALA A 53 14.55 1.44 -6.91
C ALA A 53 15.03 1.69 -8.35
N GLU A 54 14.46 0.99 -9.33
CA GLU A 54 14.74 1.19 -10.75
C GLU A 54 14.35 2.61 -11.20
N ASP A 55 13.14 3.07 -10.84
CA ASP A 55 12.64 4.43 -11.18
C ASP A 55 13.49 5.54 -10.53
N LEU A 56 14.05 5.28 -9.37
CA LEU A 56 14.88 6.24 -8.62
C LEU A 56 16.39 6.11 -8.94
N GLY A 57 16.78 5.16 -9.80
CA GLY A 57 18.18 4.93 -10.17
C GLY A 57 19.06 4.47 -9.01
N THR A 58 18.48 3.62 -8.12
CA THR A 58 19.14 3.11 -6.92
C THR A 58 18.90 1.60 -6.75
N ASN A 59 19.10 1.08 -5.57
CA ASN A 59 18.85 -0.33 -5.25
C ASN A 59 17.85 -0.51 -4.09
N THR A 60 17.27 -1.70 -4.00
CA THR A 60 16.26 -2.03 -2.98
C THR A 60 16.77 -1.92 -1.55
N ARG A 61 18.06 -2.19 -1.33
CA ARG A 61 18.68 -2.07 -0.01
C ARG A 61 18.69 -0.62 0.47
N TYR A 62 18.99 0.32 -0.43
CA TYR A 62 18.96 1.75 -0.10
C TYR A 62 17.54 2.24 0.16
N ILE A 63 16.58 1.86 -0.69
CA ILE A 63 15.14 2.16 -0.46
C ILE A 63 14.70 1.64 0.91
N SER A 64 15.00 0.38 1.24
CA SER A 64 14.64 -0.22 2.53
C SER A 64 15.28 0.52 3.71
N ALA A 65 16.53 0.94 3.58
CA ALA A 65 17.22 1.69 4.62
C ALA A 65 16.61 3.08 4.84
N VAL A 66 16.30 3.81 3.77
CA VAL A 66 15.64 5.14 3.85
C VAL A 66 14.27 5.01 4.49
N VAL A 67 13.45 4.04 4.04
CA VAL A 67 12.11 3.82 4.60
C VAL A 67 12.19 3.43 6.07
N ASN A 68 13.12 2.56 6.45
CA ASN A 68 13.29 2.17 7.85
C ASN A 68 13.74 3.33 8.74
N VAL A 69 14.75 4.08 8.31
CA VAL A 69 15.31 5.19 9.11
C VAL A 69 14.36 6.39 9.18
N ARG A 70 13.66 6.72 8.09
CA ARG A 70 12.82 7.92 8.02
C ARG A 70 11.37 7.70 8.43
N PHE A 71 10.84 6.48 8.27
CA PHE A 71 9.44 6.17 8.58
C PHE A 71 9.30 5.10 9.67
N HIS A 72 10.40 4.53 10.17
CA HIS A 72 10.42 3.50 11.23
C HIS A 72 9.61 2.25 10.89
N MET A 73 9.55 1.88 9.62
CA MET A 73 8.83 0.70 9.13
C MET A 73 9.51 0.10 7.89
N ASN A 74 9.17 -1.13 7.55
CA ASN A 74 9.61 -1.71 6.29
C ASN A 74 8.78 -1.18 5.10
N TYR A 75 9.28 -1.40 3.88
CA TYR A 75 8.63 -0.92 2.65
C TYR A 75 7.17 -1.39 2.51
N THR A 76 6.89 -2.66 2.79
CA THR A 76 5.53 -3.21 2.70
C THR A 76 4.57 -2.53 3.67
N SER A 77 4.99 -2.33 4.91
CA SER A 77 4.19 -1.61 5.91
C SER A 77 3.99 -0.15 5.52
N PHE A 78 5.01 0.49 4.95
CA PHE A 78 4.95 1.86 4.45
C PHE A 78 3.90 2.02 3.35
N VAL A 79 3.94 1.17 2.33
CA VAL A 79 2.96 1.20 1.23
C VAL A 79 1.56 0.86 1.74
N ASN A 80 1.43 -0.18 2.57
CA ASN A 80 0.15 -0.61 3.10
C ASN A 80 -0.52 0.45 3.98
N LYS A 81 0.25 1.28 4.67
CA LYS A 81 -0.30 2.42 5.43
C LYS A 81 -1.16 3.32 4.53
N PHE A 82 -0.66 3.75 3.38
CA PHE A 82 -1.40 4.61 2.46
C PHE A 82 -2.60 3.90 1.83
N ARG A 83 -2.46 2.61 1.53
CA ARG A 83 -3.57 1.78 1.06
C ARG A 83 -4.71 1.72 2.08
N ILE A 84 -4.38 1.56 3.36
CA ILE A 84 -5.39 1.52 4.44
C ILE A 84 -6.00 2.90 4.67
N GLU A 85 -5.23 3.97 4.67
CA GLU A 85 -5.75 5.34 4.80
C GLU A 85 -6.77 5.66 3.70
N GLU A 86 -6.51 5.27 2.46
CA GLU A 86 -7.49 5.44 1.38
C GLU A 86 -8.68 4.50 1.53
N ALA A 87 -8.48 3.24 1.95
CA ALA A 87 -9.56 2.32 2.22
C ALA A 87 -10.50 2.87 3.30
N MET A 88 -9.97 3.46 4.37
CA MET A 88 -10.77 4.11 5.42
C MET A 88 -11.68 5.20 4.84
N THR A 89 -11.16 6.04 3.94
CA THR A 89 -11.94 7.08 3.27
C THR A 89 -13.07 6.49 2.42
N ILE A 90 -12.79 5.44 1.66
CA ILE A 90 -13.77 4.75 0.81
C ILE A 90 -14.83 4.05 1.65
N LEU A 91 -14.43 3.39 2.74
CA LEU A 91 -15.34 2.63 3.61
C LEU A 91 -16.41 3.49 4.29
N VAL A 92 -16.13 4.75 4.57
CA VAL A 92 -17.07 5.69 5.22
C VAL A 92 -17.80 6.60 4.24
N ASP A 93 -17.44 6.56 2.97
CA ASP A 93 -18.10 7.34 1.94
C ASP A 93 -19.39 6.64 1.47
N ARG A 94 -20.52 7.31 1.67
CA ARG A 94 -21.84 6.79 1.30
C ARG A 94 -21.99 6.45 -0.19
N ARG A 95 -21.19 7.06 -1.06
CA ARG A 95 -21.16 6.74 -2.49
C ARG A 95 -20.68 5.32 -2.78
N TYR A 96 -19.90 4.76 -1.86
CA TYR A 96 -19.27 3.44 -1.96
C TYR A 96 -19.83 2.42 -0.96
N GLN A 97 -20.96 2.72 -0.29
CA GLN A 97 -21.53 1.85 0.73
C GLN A 97 -21.92 0.47 0.22
N ASP A 98 -22.27 0.36 -1.07
CA ASP A 98 -22.69 -0.90 -1.71
C ASP A 98 -21.50 -1.77 -2.18
N LEU A 99 -20.27 -1.23 -2.16
CA LEU A 99 -19.09 -1.99 -2.50
C LEU A 99 -18.81 -3.07 -1.43
N ARG A 100 -18.48 -4.26 -1.91
CA ARG A 100 -17.96 -5.31 -1.04
C ARG A 100 -16.60 -4.91 -0.49
N ILE A 101 -16.23 -5.44 0.66
CA ILE A 101 -14.93 -5.17 1.27
C ILE A 101 -13.77 -5.60 0.35
N GLU A 102 -13.97 -6.69 -0.40
CA GLU A 102 -13.01 -7.19 -1.38
C GLU A 102 -12.79 -6.19 -2.53
N GLU A 103 -13.84 -5.54 -2.99
CA GLU A 103 -13.75 -4.52 -4.04
C GLU A 103 -12.97 -3.29 -3.55
N VAL A 104 -13.17 -2.89 -2.30
CA VAL A 104 -12.36 -1.82 -1.68
C VAL A 104 -10.89 -2.23 -1.58
N SER A 105 -10.61 -3.47 -1.14
CA SER A 105 -9.25 -4.03 -1.10
C SER A 105 -8.55 -3.96 -2.47
N ASP A 106 -9.27 -4.32 -3.54
CA ASP A 106 -8.74 -4.26 -4.90
C ASP A 106 -8.49 -2.82 -5.36
N MET A 107 -9.39 -1.90 -5.07
CA MET A 107 -9.27 -0.48 -5.45
C MET A 107 -8.05 0.20 -4.85
N VAL A 108 -7.67 -0.18 -3.64
CA VAL A 108 -6.52 0.43 -2.95
C VAL A 108 -5.20 -0.31 -3.18
N GLY A 109 -5.22 -1.43 -3.92
CA GLY A 109 -4.01 -2.08 -4.42
C GLY A 109 -3.52 -3.28 -3.62
N PHE A 110 -4.34 -3.92 -2.78
CA PHE A 110 -3.96 -5.18 -2.15
C PHE A 110 -4.07 -6.35 -3.13
N ALA A 111 -3.10 -7.25 -3.08
CA ALA A 111 -3.07 -8.43 -3.92
C ALA A 111 -4.13 -9.49 -3.53
N ASN A 112 -4.49 -9.54 -2.25
CA ASN A 112 -5.47 -10.48 -1.72
C ASN A 112 -6.15 -9.95 -0.46
N ARG A 113 -7.31 -10.55 -0.15
CA ARG A 113 -8.14 -10.21 1.00
C ARG A 113 -7.43 -10.38 2.34
N GLN A 114 -6.66 -11.45 2.51
CA GLN A 114 -6.00 -11.74 3.79
C GLN A 114 -5.01 -10.64 4.16
N SER A 115 -4.19 -10.21 3.20
CA SER A 115 -3.22 -9.12 3.40
C SER A 115 -3.90 -7.80 3.73
N PHE A 116 -5.05 -7.52 3.11
CA PHE A 116 -5.86 -6.35 3.41
C PHE A 116 -6.40 -6.38 4.85
N TYR A 117 -7.08 -7.45 5.23
CA TYR A 117 -7.65 -7.60 6.58
C TYR A 117 -6.56 -7.55 7.66
N ALA A 118 -5.45 -8.25 7.47
CA ALA A 118 -4.34 -8.25 8.41
C ALA A 118 -3.73 -6.84 8.58
N SER A 119 -3.51 -6.12 7.48
CA SER A 119 -2.97 -4.76 7.50
C SER A 119 -3.95 -3.76 8.12
N PHE A 120 -5.24 -3.89 7.80
CA PHE A 120 -6.29 -3.04 8.36
C PHE A 120 -6.41 -3.24 9.87
N TYR A 121 -6.48 -4.50 10.32
CA TYR A 121 -6.56 -4.82 11.74
C TYR A 121 -5.33 -4.36 12.52
N LYS A 122 -4.13 -4.51 11.94
CA LYS A 122 -2.88 -4.05 12.56
C LYS A 122 -2.87 -2.53 12.79
N LEU A 123 -3.43 -1.75 11.87
CA LEU A 123 -3.45 -0.29 11.95
C LEU A 123 -4.64 0.25 12.76
N MET A 124 -5.81 -0.37 12.64
CA MET A 124 -7.07 0.15 13.17
C MET A 124 -7.61 -0.61 14.36
N ASN A 125 -7.00 -1.76 14.71
CA ASN A 125 -7.46 -2.66 15.77
C ASN A 125 -8.93 -3.11 15.64
N MET A 126 -9.44 -3.12 14.42
CA MET A 126 -10.78 -3.61 14.06
C MET A 126 -10.80 -4.08 12.60
N THR A 127 -11.85 -4.81 12.22
CA THR A 127 -11.98 -5.25 10.83
C THR A 127 -12.47 -4.11 9.93
N PRO A 128 -12.22 -4.16 8.60
CA PRO A 128 -12.78 -3.19 7.66
C PRO A 128 -14.30 -3.10 7.70
N ARG A 129 -14.96 -4.24 7.95
CA ARG A 129 -16.41 -4.30 8.08
C ARG A 129 -16.91 -3.58 9.33
N ASP A 130 -16.28 -3.82 10.47
CA ASP A 130 -16.64 -3.17 11.73
C ASP A 130 -16.42 -1.68 11.66
N TYR A 131 -15.31 -1.26 11.03
CA TYR A 131 -15.00 0.14 10.75
C TYR A 131 -16.12 0.79 9.94
N ARG A 132 -16.55 0.18 8.83
CA ARG A 132 -17.67 0.68 8.01
C ARG A 132 -18.95 0.80 8.81
N LEU A 133 -19.33 -0.23 9.56
CA LEU A 133 -20.55 -0.24 10.38
C LEU A 133 -20.55 0.87 11.45
N GLN A 134 -19.41 1.06 12.11
CA GLN A 134 -19.26 2.05 13.15
C GLN A 134 -19.40 3.48 12.61
N PHE A 135 -18.77 3.79 11.47
CA PHE A 135 -18.67 5.15 10.94
C PHE A 135 -19.79 5.52 9.95
N LEU A 136 -20.48 4.55 9.35
CA LEU A 136 -21.68 4.84 8.57
C LEU A 136 -22.97 4.81 9.41
N ASN A 137 -22.89 4.59 10.74
CA ASN A 137 -24.04 4.41 11.62
C ASN A 137 -25.01 3.32 11.12
N LEU A 138 -24.46 2.27 10.50
CA LEU A 138 -25.23 1.10 10.10
C LEU A 138 -25.39 0.19 11.30
N HIS A 139 -26.64 -0.20 11.63
CA HIS A 139 -26.89 -1.13 12.74
C HIS A 139 -26.27 -2.50 12.48
N PRO A 140 -25.69 -3.17 13.51
CA PRO A 140 -25.21 -4.53 13.41
C PRO A 140 -26.39 -5.44 12.98
N GLY A 141 -26.33 -5.99 11.76
CA GLY A 141 -27.39 -6.83 11.20
C GLY A 141 -28.11 -6.27 9.98
N GLU A 142 -28.01 -4.99 9.67
CA GLU A 142 -28.45 -4.45 8.40
C GLU A 142 -27.53 -4.97 7.28
N LYS A 143 -28.05 -5.93 6.53
CA LYS A 143 -27.41 -6.36 5.28
C LYS A 143 -27.49 -5.18 4.32
N VAL A 144 -26.35 -4.63 3.93
CA VAL A 144 -26.27 -3.74 2.75
C VAL A 144 -27.01 -4.43 1.61
N LYS A 145 -28.15 -3.88 1.21
CA LYS A 145 -28.97 -4.45 0.12
C LYS A 145 -28.10 -4.42 -1.13
N ARG A 146 -27.68 -5.59 -1.57
CA ARG A 146 -27.02 -5.75 -2.87
C ARG A 146 -28.01 -5.26 -3.93
N THR A 147 -27.77 -4.11 -4.52
CA THR A 147 -28.44 -3.76 -5.77
C THR A 147 -27.98 -4.77 -6.81
N LYS A 148 -28.87 -5.71 -7.14
CA LYS A 148 -28.65 -6.60 -8.29
C LYS A 148 -28.47 -5.70 -9.51
N LYS A 149 -27.27 -5.67 -10.10
CA LYS A 149 -27.07 -5.13 -11.43
C LYS A 149 -28.11 -5.82 -12.31
N LYS A 150 -29.10 -5.06 -12.82
CA LYS A 150 -30.00 -5.54 -13.85
C LYS A 150 -29.11 -5.95 -15.03
N LYS A 151 -29.07 -7.26 -15.28
CA LYS A 151 -28.65 -7.78 -16.58
C LYS A 151 -29.57 -7.12 -17.59
N SER A 152 -29.02 -6.27 -18.46
CA SER A 152 -29.77 -5.74 -19.60
C SER A 152 -30.17 -6.92 -20.46
N GLU A 153 -31.47 -7.17 -20.51
CA GLU A 153 -32.08 -7.95 -21.58
C GLU A 153 -31.85 -7.21 -22.89
N LYS A 154 -30.86 -7.65 -23.62
CA LYS A 154 -30.77 -7.51 -25.06
C LYS A 154 -30.66 -8.93 -25.59
N ASP A 155 -31.77 -9.41 -26.06
CA ASP A 155 -31.93 -10.27 -27.24
C ASP A 155 -33.30 -10.88 -27.18
N LYS A 156 -34.24 -10.23 -27.88
CA LYS A 156 -35.40 -10.85 -28.54
C LYS A 156 -36.06 -9.77 -29.38
N SER A 157 -35.63 -9.68 -30.62
CA SER A 157 -36.47 -9.30 -31.75
C SER A 157 -35.69 -9.57 -33.04
N GLU A 158 -35.78 -10.78 -33.51
CA GLU A 158 -35.75 -11.10 -34.95
C GLU A 158 -36.65 -12.33 -35.13
N GLU A 159 -37.82 -12.06 -35.58
CA GLU A 159 -38.59 -12.79 -36.55
C GLU A 159 -39.42 -11.80 -37.36
#